data_a72a15ef8640dfce2fd956b151b636b2
#
_entry.id   a72a15ef8640dfce2fd956b151b636b2
#
_cell.length_a   1.000
_cell.length_b   1.000
_cell.length_c   1.000
_cell.angle_alpha   90.00
_cell.angle_beta   90.00
_cell.angle_gamma   90.00
#
_symmetry.space_group_name_H-M   'P 1'
#
loop_
_entity.id
_entity.type
_entity.pdbx_description
1 polymer ?
#
loop_
_entity_poly.entity_id
_entity_poly.type
_entity_poly.pdbx_seq_one_letter_code
_entity_poly.pdbx_strand_id
1 'polypeptide(L)'
;MEAPLPTLEITDLSVNYGANTALTGVNAVVPPGTVMGLIGPNGSGKSTLLKAVAGVLSPSSGEIRLGGAPIHDRASRVAFVPQREEVNWDFPVTARDVVVMGRYRSLGWLRFPGKEDRRRADDALERLGLGGMGGRHISQFSGGQQQRVFLARAMVQDPDIVLLDEPFTGVDVKNRAVFHGAIRDFAQRGVTVLIATHDLEEVHDTTGMVMCLNRRMIAFGPTTTTYTPANLRATFGGQVAVFEGAV
;
A
#
# COMPACT_ATOMS: atom_id res chain seq x y z
N MET A 1 -28.90 5.44 3.06
CA MET A 1 -27.87 6.49 3.08
C MET A 1 -26.55 5.77 3.25
N GLU A 2 -25.74 5.71 2.21
CA GLU A 2 -24.40 5.10 2.29
C GLU A 2 -23.57 5.87 3.32
N ALA A 3 -22.87 5.16 4.21
CA ALA A 3 -21.97 5.80 5.16
C ALA A 3 -20.87 6.56 4.39
N PRO A 4 -20.47 7.75 4.85
CA PRO A 4 -19.40 8.49 4.21
C PRO A 4 -18.12 7.65 4.18
N LEU A 5 -17.44 7.66 3.03
CA LEU A 5 -16.18 6.96 2.87
C LEU A 5 -15.14 7.49 3.87
N PRO A 6 -14.34 6.62 4.51
CA PRO A 6 -13.51 7.02 5.62
C PRO A 6 -12.26 7.78 5.19
N THR A 7 -12.02 8.93 5.80
CA THR A 7 -10.79 9.72 5.68
C THR A 7 -9.70 9.10 6.56
N LEU A 8 -8.46 9.04 6.06
CA LEU A 8 -7.28 8.70 6.87
C LEU A 8 -6.69 9.98 7.46
N GLU A 9 -6.58 10.03 8.78
CA GLU A 9 -6.01 11.15 9.54
C GLU A 9 -4.79 10.66 10.32
N ILE A 10 -3.67 11.36 10.19
CA ILE A 10 -2.42 11.11 10.90
C ILE A 10 -2.07 12.39 11.63
N THR A 11 -1.91 12.32 12.96
CA THR A 11 -1.66 13.48 13.80
C THR A 11 -0.42 13.26 14.65
N ASP A 12 0.59 14.13 14.46
CA ASP A 12 1.87 14.18 15.18
C ASP A 12 2.55 12.81 15.37
N LEU A 13 2.47 11.98 14.33
CA LEU A 13 2.92 10.59 14.34
C LEU A 13 4.44 10.52 14.44
N SER A 14 4.93 9.86 15.49
CA SER A 14 6.35 9.50 15.64
C SER A 14 6.50 8.00 15.92
N VAL A 15 7.55 7.41 15.36
CA VAL A 15 7.85 5.98 15.48
C VAL A 15 9.32 5.76 15.77
N ASN A 16 9.61 4.99 16.82
CA ASN A 16 10.97 4.63 17.23
C ASN A 16 11.16 3.10 17.19
N TYR A 17 12.35 2.67 16.79
CA TYR A 17 12.86 1.31 16.96
C TYR A 17 13.94 1.32 18.04
N GLY A 18 13.56 1.06 19.28
CA GLY A 18 14.46 1.25 20.43
C GLY A 18 14.89 2.71 20.54
N ALA A 19 16.21 2.96 20.48
CA ALA A 19 16.77 4.31 20.54
C ALA A 19 16.76 5.04 19.18
N ASN A 20 16.44 4.34 18.07
CA ASN A 20 16.48 4.92 16.74
C ASN A 20 15.12 5.48 16.32
N THR A 21 15.05 6.77 16.07
CA THR A 21 13.84 7.43 15.54
C THR A 21 13.74 7.19 14.03
N ALA A 22 12.66 6.52 13.62
CA ALA A 22 12.37 6.26 12.22
C ALA A 22 11.48 7.34 11.59
N LEU A 23 10.52 7.87 12.37
CA LEU A 23 9.61 8.94 11.96
C LEU A 23 9.41 9.94 13.09
N THR A 24 9.27 11.22 12.75
CA THR A 24 9.02 12.30 13.71
C THR A 24 7.94 13.25 13.19
N GLY A 25 6.87 13.44 13.97
CA GLY A 25 5.89 14.50 13.81
C GLY A 25 5.18 14.52 12.46
N VAL A 26 4.81 13.37 11.91
CA VAL A 26 4.11 13.29 10.61
C VAL A 26 2.65 13.66 10.80
N ASN A 27 2.16 14.61 9.99
CA ASN A 27 0.77 15.06 9.97
C ASN A 27 0.21 14.96 8.57
N ALA A 28 -0.95 14.31 8.38
CA ALA A 28 -1.59 14.19 7.07
C ALA A 28 -3.09 13.93 7.21
N VAL A 29 -3.85 14.48 6.27
CA VAL A 29 -5.27 14.14 6.06
C VAL A 29 -5.42 13.69 4.62
N VAL A 30 -5.76 12.42 4.42
CA VAL A 30 -5.90 11.80 3.10
C VAL A 30 -7.36 11.51 2.84
N PRO A 31 -8.00 12.18 1.87
CA PRO A 31 -9.39 11.95 1.50
C PRO A 31 -9.62 10.52 0.99
N PRO A 32 -10.84 9.99 1.11
CA PRO A 32 -11.18 8.68 0.56
C PRO A 32 -11.02 8.65 -0.96
N GLY A 33 -10.70 7.48 -1.51
CA GLY A 33 -10.51 7.30 -2.94
C GLY A 33 -9.23 7.96 -3.52
N THR A 34 -8.36 8.48 -2.64
CA THR A 34 -7.10 9.11 -3.04
C THR A 34 -6.03 8.05 -3.31
N VAL A 35 -5.31 8.18 -4.41
CA VAL A 35 -4.04 7.48 -4.62
C VAL A 35 -2.92 8.42 -4.18
N MET A 36 -2.18 8.06 -3.13
CA MET A 36 -1.10 8.85 -2.55
C MET A 36 0.24 8.14 -2.70
N GLY A 37 1.22 8.83 -3.29
CA GLY A 37 2.61 8.41 -3.35
C GLY A 37 3.37 8.79 -2.08
N LEU A 38 4.13 7.86 -1.53
CA LEU A 38 5.11 8.08 -0.46
C LEU A 38 6.49 7.99 -1.08
N ILE A 39 7.21 9.11 -1.16
CA ILE A 39 8.54 9.18 -1.78
C ILE A 39 9.60 9.60 -0.78
N GLY A 40 10.80 9.11 -0.98
CA GLY A 40 11.96 9.45 -0.15
C GLY A 40 13.06 8.40 -0.28
N PRO A 41 14.28 8.69 0.18
CA PRO A 41 15.42 7.79 0.10
C PRO A 41 15.18 6.51 0.92
N ASN A 42 16.05 5.51 0.74
CA ASN A 42 16.05 4.33 1.59
C ASN A 42 16.29 4.73 3.05
N GLY A 43 15.54 4.13 3.97
CA GLY A 43 15.59 4.50 5.39
C GLY A 43 14.88 5.81 5.75
N SER A 44 14.11 6.42 4.83
CA SER A 44 13.34 7.64 5.10
C SER A 44 12.10 7.44 5.96
N GLY A 45 11.68 6.17 6.22
CA GLY A 45 10.52 5.84 7.04
C GLY A 45 9.26 5.47 6.25
N LYS A 46 9.30 5.31 4.92
CA LYS A 46 8.11 4.94 4.09
C LYS A 46 7.44 3.66 4.58
N SER A 47 8.18 2.55 4.63
CA SER A 47 7.66 1.26 5.10
C SER A 47 7.24 1.31 6.57
N THR A 48 7.92 2.12 7.40
CA THR A 48 7.54 2.36 8.79
C THR A 48 6.17 3.04 8.89
N LEU A 49 5.93 4.06 8.07
CA LEU A 49 4.62 4.73 8.00
C LEU A 49 3.53 3.76 7.54
N LEU A 50 3.78 2.99 6.47
CA LEU A 50 2.82 1.98 6.01
C LEU A 50 2.51 0.94 7.09
N LYS A 51 3.54 0.43 7.80
CA LYS A 51 3.36 -0.53 8.90
C LYS A 51 2.60 0.05 10.08
N ALA A 52 2.77 1.34 10.39
CA ALA A 52 1.99 2.03 11.41
C ALA A 52 0.52 2.18 10.99
N VAL A 53 0.24 2.59 9.75
CA VAL A 53 -1.13 2.65 9.21
C VAL A 53 -1.77 1.26 9.11
N ALA A 54 -0.99 0.20 8.83
CA ALA A 54 -1.47 -1.17 8.84
C ALA A 54 -1.82 -1.70 10.26
N GLY A 55 -1.46 -0.96 11.31
CA GLY A 55 -1.61 -1.42 12.69
C GLY A 55 -0.64 -2.55 13.07
N VAL A 56 0.39 -2.79 12.26
CA VAL A 56 1.46 -3.76 12.52
C VAL A 56 2.48 -3.21 13.50
N LEU A 57 2.67 -1.90 13.48
CA LEU A 57 3.62 -1.18 14.30
C LEU A 57 2.90 -0.10 15.11
N SER A 58 3.08 -0.10 16.43
CA SER A 58 2.50 0.93 17.29
C SER A 58 3.33 2.21 17.25
N PRO A 59 2.70 3.39 17.08
CA PRO A 59 3.37 4.67 17.23
C PRO A 59 4.02 4.85 18.62
N SER A 60 5.14 5.58 18.67
CA SER A 60 5.74 6.03 19.93
C SER A 60 5.02 7.26 20.50
N SER A 61 4.47 8.11 19.62
CA SER A 61 3.56 9.22 19.94
C SER A 61 2.69 9.56 18.74
N GLY A 62 1.65 10.37 18.99
CA GLY A 62 0.66 10.72 17.98
C GLY A 62 -0.38 9.64 17.76
N GLU A 63 -1.24 9.85 16.77
CA GLU A 63 -2.33 8.91 16.48
C GLU A 63 -2.62 8.79 15.00
N ILE A 64 -3.23 7.66 14.62
CA ILE A 64 -3.76 7.39 13.27
C ILE A 64 -5.24 7.04 13.43
N ARG A 65 -6.09 7.72 12.66
CA ARG A 65 -7.54 7.48 12.64
C ARG A 65 -8.03 7.17 11.23
N LEU A 66 -9.03 6.33 11.13
CA LEU A 66 -9.73 6.01 9.89
C LEU A 66 -11.23 6.22 10.08
N GLY A 67 -11.78 7.23 9.40
CA GLY A 67 -13.18 7.62 9.57
C GLY A 67 -13.49 8.02 11.02
N GLY A 68 -12.60 8.74 11.67
CA GLY A 68 -12.69 9.21 13.07
C GLY A 68 -12.41 8.14 14.13
N ALA A 69 -12.31 6.85 13.79
CA ALA A 69 -11.97 5.78 14.72
C ALA A 69 -10.46 5.49 14.73
N PRO A 70 -9.86 5.10 15.88
CA PRO A 70 -8.47 4.68 15.94
C PRO A 70 -8.16 3.54 14.96
N ILE A 71 -6.99 3.57 14.31
CA ILE A 71 -6.64 2.62 13.24
C ILE A 71 -6.64 1.16 13.71
N HIS A 72 -6.29 0.89 14.98
CA HIS A 72 -6.29 -0.47 15.52
C HIS A 72 -7.69 -1.09 15.55
N ASP A 73 -8.74 -0.28 15.74
CA ASP A 73 -10.15 -0.73 15.68
C ASP A 73 -10.60 -1.00 14.24
N ARG A 74 -9.88 -0.45 13.27
CA ARG A 74 -10.14 -0.54 11.84
C ARG A 74 -9.14 -1.41 11.07
N ALA A 75 -8.26 -2.14 11.76
CA ALA A 75 -7.21 -2.94 11.13
C ALA A 75 -7.72 -4.00 10.12
N SER A 76 -8.98 -4.48 10.28
CA SER A 76 -9.63 -5.36 9.30
C SER A 76 -9.97 -4.67 7.98
N ARG A 77 -10.04 -3.33 7.97
CA ARG A 77 -10.36 -2.48 6.82
C ARG A 77 -9.11 -1.97 6.11
N VAL A 78 -7.92 -2.39 6.55
CA VAL A 78 -6.64 -2.02 5.95
C VAL A 78 -6.00 -3.25 5.33
N ALA A 79 -5.76 -3.22 4.02
CA ALA A 79 -5.00 -4.24 3.31
C ALA A 79 -3.56 -3.79 3.15
N PHE A 80 -2.61 -4.67 3.47
CA PHE A 80 -1.18 -4.40 3.33
C PHE A 80 -0.51 -5.40 2.39
N VAL A 81 0.12 -4.89 1.36
CA VAL A 81 0.97 -5.63 0.41
C VAL A 81 2.43 -5.24 0.73
N PRO A 82 3.17 -6.11 1.43
CA PRO A 82 4.54 -5.83 1.83
C PRO A 82 5.50 -5.90 0.64
N GLN A 83 6.70 -5.38 0.83
CA GLN A 83 7.81 -5.57 -0.09
C GLN A 83 8.10 -7.07 -0.26
N ARG A 84 8.44 -7.48 -1.50
CA ARG A 84 8.61 -8.89 -1.86
C ARG A 84 9.64 -9.61 -0.99
N GLU A 85 10.73 -8.93 -0.67
CA GLU A 85 11.85 -9.44 0.11
C GLU A 85 11.49 -9.74 1.58
N GLU A 86 10.40 -9.18 2.10
CA GLU A 86 9.91 -9.43 3.46
C GLU A 86 9.05 -10.70 3.58
N VAL A 87 8.71 -11.35 2.46
CA VAL A 87 7.79 -12.50 2.43
C VAL A 87 8.56 -13.81 2.28
N ASN A 88 8.23 -14.79 3.11
CA ASN A 88 8.73 -16.15 2.94
C ASN A 88 7.92 -16.88 1.85
N TRP A 89 8.50 -16.98 0.66
CA TRP A 89 7.86 -17.58 -0.51
C TRP A 89 7.94 -19.12 -0.54
N ASP A 90 8.73 -19.73 0.33
CA ASP A 90 8.87 -21.20 0.44
C ASP A 90 7.79 -21.83 1.33
N PHE A 91 6.89 -20.99 1.89
CA PHE A 91 5.79 -21.50 2.70
C PHE A 91 4.83 -22.38 1.84
N PRO A 92 4.42 -23.57 2.31
CA PRO A 92 3.71 -24.58 1.50
C PRO A 92 2.23 -24.25 1.28
N VAL A 93 1.95 -23.20 0.53
CA VAL A 93 0.59 -22.74 0.19
C VAL A 93 0.42 -22.51 -1.30
N THR A 94 -0.80 -22.66 -1.80
CA THR A 94 -1.17 -22.30 -3.17
C THR A 94 -1.47 -20.80 -3.28
N ALA A 95 -1.46 -20.26 -4.52
CA ALA A 95 -1.87 -18.89 -4.78
C ALA A 95 -3.30 -18.62 -4.28
N ARG A 96 -4.23 -19.56 -4.48
CA ARG A 96 -5.60 -19.45 -3.96
C ARG A 96 -5.63 -19.38 -2.45
N ASP A 97 -4.83 -20.18 -1.75
CA ASP A 97 -4.80 -20.16 -0.28
C ASP A 97 -4.32 -18.80 0.23
N VAL A 98 -3.28 -18.23 -0.39
CA VAL A 98 -2.81 -16.87 -0.06
C VAL A 98 -3.92 -15.83 -0.26
N VAL A 99 -4.65 -15.89 -1.36
CA VAL A 99 -5.75 -14.94 -1.61
C VAL A 99 -6.88 -15.13 -0.61
N VAL A 100 -7.27 -16.37 -0.33
CA VAL A 100 -8.33 -16.71 0.64
C VAL A 100 -7.99 -16.20 2.05
N MET A 101 -6.70 -16.11 2.43
CA MET A 101 -6.30 -15.52 3.72
C MET A 101 -6.81 -14.08 3.90
N GLY A 102 -7.03 -13.33 2.80
CA GLY A 102 -7.67 -12.00 2.85
C GLY A 102 -9.10 -12.03 3.41
N ARG A 103 -9.77 -13.18 3.37
CA ARG A 103 -11.15 -13.34 3.86
C ARG A 103 -11.24 -13.66 5.35
N TYR A 104 -10.17 -14.13 6.00
CA TYR A 104 -10.24 -14.64 7.38
C TYR A 104 -10.80 -13.62 8.38
N ARG A 105 -10.42 -12.35 8.27
CA ARG A 105 -10.92 -11.31 9.18
C ARG A 105 -12.43 -11.06 9.02
N SER A 106 -12.97 -11.16 7.80
CA SER A 106 -14.41 -10.97 7.53
C SER A 106 -15.25 -12.20 7.90
N LEU A 107 -14.66 -13.38 7.92
CA LEU A 107 -15.35 -14.63 8.30
C LEU A 107 -15.48 -14.78 9.81
N GLY A 108 -14.62 -14.11 10.59
CA GLY A 108 -14.55 -14.27 12.03
C GLY A 108 -13.90 -15.59 12.45
N TRP A 109 -13.68 -15.77 13.77
CA TRP A 109 -12.89 -16.88 14.32
C TRP A 109 -13.49 -18.29 14.06
N LEU A 110 -14.82 -18.41 13.98
CA LEU A 110 -15.50 -19.71 13.94
C LEU A 110 -15.85 -20.20 12.53
N ARG A 111 -15.55 -19.44 11.48
CA ARG A 111 -15.87 -19.80 10.10
C ARG A 111 -14.63 -20.08 9.27
N PHE A 112 -14.59 -21.27 8.67
CA PHE A 112 -13.59 -21.58 7.65
C PHE A 112 -14.05 -21.09 6.27
N PRO A 113 -13.10 -20.67 5.39
CA PRO A 113 -13.40 -20.28 4.03
C PRO A 113 -14.14 -21.38 3.26
N GLY A 114 -15.27 -21.03 2.68
CA GLY A 114 -16.13 -21.94 1.91
C GLY A 114 -15.85 -21.92 0.40
N LYS A 115 -16.77 -22.53 -0.36
CA LYS A 115 -16.69 -22.55 -1.84
C LYS A 115 -16.76 -21.12 -2.42
N GLU A 116 -17.58 -20.26 -1.83
CA GLU A 116 -17.74 -18.87 -2.30
C GLU A 116 -16.45 -18.05 -2.09
N ASP A 117 -15.76 -18.21 -0.96
CA ASP A 117 -14.51 -17.50 -0.71
C ASP A 117 -13.41 -17.96 -1.69
N ARG A 118 -13.38 -19.25 -2.02
CA ARG A 118 -12.47 -19.80 -3.04
C ARG A 118 -12.80 -19.26 -4.43
N ARG A 119 -14.09 -19.16 -4.78
CA ARG A 119 -14.54 -18.56 -6.05
C ARG A 119 -14.10 -17.11 -6.13
N ARG A 120 -14.33 -16.29 -5.09
CA ARG A 120 -13.87 -14.90 -5.01
C ARG A 120 -12.34 -14.79 -5.16
N ALA A 121 -11.60 -15.73 -4.60
CA ALA A 121 -10.15 -15.79 -4.75
C ALA A 121 -9.74 -16.07 -6.20
N ASP A 122 -10.40 -17.01 -6.87
CA ASP A 122 -10.13 -17.32 -8.27
C ASP A 122 -10.52 -16.14 -9.19
N ASP A 123 -11.66 -15.48 -8.95
CA ASP A 123 -12.10 -14.31 -9.68
C ASP A 123 -11.07 -13.14 -9.52
N ALA A 124 -10.51 -12.95 -8.32
CA ALA A 124 -9.49 -11.94 -8.07
C ALA A 124 -8.17 -12.28 -8.79
N LEU A 125 -7.76 -13.55 -8.79
CA LEU A 125 -6.58 -14.01 -9.53
C LEU A 125 -6.77 -13.81 -11.04
N GLU A 126 -7.95 -14.11 -11.58
CA GLU A 126 -8.27 -13.92 -13.01
C GLU A 126 -8.19 -12.44 -13.41
N ARG A 127 -8.77 -11.54 -12.62
CA ARG A 127 -8.68 -10.08 -12.83
C ARG A 127 -7.23 -9.56 -12.88
N LEU A 128 -6.31 -10.23 -12.21
CA LEU A 128 -4.89 -9.91 -12.20
C LEU A 128 -4.06 -10.75 -13.20
N GLY A 129 -4.71 -11.41 -14.17
CA GLY A 129 -4.05 -12.19 -15.22
C GLY A 129 -3.39 -13.48 -14.72
N LEU A 130 -3.91 -14.06 -13.62
CA LEU A 130 -3.48 -15.32 -13.04
C LEU A 130 -4.59 -16.40 -13.06
N GLY A 131 -5.55 -16.26 -13.99
CA GLY A 131 -6.66 -17.20 -14.16
C GLY A 131 -6.17 -18.63 -14.36
N GLY A 132 -6.85 -19.59 -13.72
CA GLY A 132 -6.48 -21.01 -13.76
C GLY A 132 -5.23 -21.41 -12.97
N MET A 133 -4.50 -20.45 -12.37
CA MET A 133 -3.25 -20.72 -11.65
C MET A 133 -3.44 -20.85 -10.14
N GLY A 134 -4.66 -20.71 -9.62
CA GLY A 134 -4.94 -20.70 -8.18
C GLY A 134 -4.46 -21.93 -7.42
N GLY A 135 -4.41 -23.12 -8.06
CA GLY A 135 -3.91 -24.35 -7.45
C GLY A 135 -2.39 -24.53 -7.45
N ARG A 136 -1.63 -23.62 -8.10
CA ARG A 136 -0.16 -23.69 -8.14
C ARG A 136 0.44 -23.20 -6.83
N HIS A 137 1.57 -23.81 -6.42
CA HIS A 137 2.32 -23.39 -5.25
C HIS A 137 2.91 -21.99 -5.46
N ILE A 138 2.87 -21.13 -4.42
CA ILE A 138 3.29 -19.72 -4.52
C ILE A 138 4.76 -19.57 -4.93
N SER A 139 5.65 -20.49 -4.55
CA SER A 139 7.06 -20.49 -4.94
C SER A 139 7.29 -20.69 -6.45
N GLN A 140 6.31 -21.22 -7.18
CA GLN A 140 6.38 -21.47 -8.63
C GLN A 140 6.05 -20.24 -9.47
N PHE A 141 5.69 -19.12 -8.82
CA PHE A 141 5.36 -17.87 -9.49
C PHE A 141 6.60 -16.97 -9.61
N SER A 142 6.71 -16.23 -10.72
CA SER A 142 7.69 -15.17 -10.83
C SER A 142 7.44 -14.06 -9.81
N GLY A 143 8.44 -13.22 -9.52
CA GLY A 143 8.30 -12.13 -8.55
C GLY A 143 7.10 -11.22 -8.82
N GLY A 144 6.91 -10.79 -10.08
CA GLY A 144 5.75 -9.98 -10.46
C GLY A 144 4.41 -10.74 -10.37
N GLN A 145 4.41 -12.07 -10.54
CA GLN A 145 3.22 -12.89 -10.30
C GLN A 145 2.91 -13.01 -8.81
N GLN A 146 3.92 -13.21 -7.97
CA GLN A 146 3.79 -13.24 -6.51
C GLN A 146 3.19 -11.94 -5.98
N GLN A 147 3.67 -10.79 -6.45
CA GLN A 147 3.10 -9.47 -6.10
C GLN A 147 1.62 -9.37 -6.50
N ARG A 148 1.25 -9.86 -7.69
CA ARG A 148 -0.16 -9.89 -8.13
C ARG A 148 -1.03 -10.80 -7.27
N VAL A 149 -0.52 -11.93 -6.76
CA VAL A 149 -1.24 -12.78 -5.80
C VAL A 149 -1.51 -12.01 -4.49
N PHE A 150 -0.54 -11.22 -4.00
CA PHE A 150 -0.75 -10.39 -2.81
C PHE A 150 -1.74 -9.24 -3.05
N LEU A 151 -1.75 -8.67 -4.27
CA LEU A 151 -2.76 -7.68 -4.66
C LEU A 151 -4.16 -8.31 -4.75
N ALA A 152 -4.27 -9.55 -5.27
CA ALA A 152 -5.52 -10.32 -5.26
C ALA A 152 -6.03 -10.56 -3.83
N ARG A 153 -5.12 -10.86 -2.89
CA ARG A 153 -5.45 -10.98 -1.47
C ARG A 153 -6.04 -9.68 -0.92
N ALA A 154 -5.45 -8.54 -1.27
CA ALA A 154 -5.98 -7.22 -0.89
C ALA A 154 -7.38 -6.98 -1.48
N MET A 155 -7.63 -7.38 -2.74
CA MET A 155 -8.93 -7.21 -3.39
C MET A 155 -10.07 -7.96 -2.68
N VAL A 156 -9.84 -9.19 -2.22
CA VAL A 156 -10.89 -9.99 -1.56
C VAL A 156 -11.13 -9.59 -0.10
N GLN A 157 -10.28 -8.75 0.46
CA GLN A 157 -10.41 -8.24 1.83
C GLN A 157 -11.50 -7.16 1.95
N ASP A 158 -11.95 -6.56 0.83
CA ASP A 158 -12.86 -5.41 0.78
C ASP A 158 -12.42 -4.25 1.72
N PRO A 159 -11.20 -3.72 1.52
CA PRO A 159 -10.60 -2.74 2.42
C PRO A 159 -11.13 -1.32 2.18
N ASP A 160 -10.97 -0.43 3.17
CA ASP A 160 -11.08 1.03 3.00
C ASP A 160 -9.74 1.65 2.58
N ILE A 161 -8.63 1.01 2.96
CA ILE A 161 -7.27 1.44 2.61
C ILE A 161 -6.47 0.26 2.07
N VAL A 162 -5.72 0.48 0.99
CA VAL A 162 -4.70 -0.43 0.47
C VAL A 162 -3.33 0.23 0.61
N LEU A 163 -2.39 -0.48 1.22
CA LEU A 163 -1.01 -0.07 1.42
C LEU A 163 -0.11 -0.94 0.55
N LEU A 164 0.67 -0.31 -0.32
CA LEU A 164 1.56 -0.99 -1.25
C LEU A 164 3.01 -0.55 -0.96
N ASP A 165 3.85 -1.49 -0.54
CA ASP A 165 5.25 -1.21 -0.27
C ASP A 165 6.10 -1.73 -1.44
N GLU A 166 6.68 -0.81 -2.23
CA GLU A 166 7.50 -1.07 -3.41
C GLU A 166 6.84 -2.06 -4.42
N PRO A 167 5.57 -1.84 -4.83
CA PRO A 167 4.78 -2.83 -5.57
C PRO A 167 5.30 -3.09 -6.99
N PHE A 168 6.11 -2.19 -7.56
CA PHE A 168 6.59 -2.25 -8.93
C PHE A 168 8.01 -2.81 -9.04
N THR A 169 8.70 -3.06 -7.92
CA THR A 169 10.06 -3.58 -7.91
C THR A 169 10.11 -4.96 -8.56
N GLY A 170 10.93 -5.10 -9.61
CA GLY A 170 11.06 -6.35 -10.37
C GLY A 170 9.85 -6.72 -11.24
N VAL A 171 8.91 -5.80 -11.45
CA VAL A 171 7.74 -5.98 -12.32
C VAL A 171 8.05 -5.41 -13.71
N ASP A 172 7.90 -6.23 -14.75
CA ASP A 172 8.07 -5.77 -16.13
C ASP A 172 6.96 -4.80 -16.59
N VAL A 173 7.22 -4.02 -17.64
CA VAL A 173 6.32 -2.95 -18.14
C VAL A 173 4.91 -3.46 -18.45
N LYS A 174 4.76 -4.67 -19.01
CA LYS A 174 3.44 -5.23 -19.34
C LYS A 174 2.63 -5.54 -18.08
N ASN A 175 3.30 -6.03 -17.05
CA ASN A 175 2.67 -6.35 -15.78
C ASN A 175 2.37 -5.12 -14.93
N ARG A 176 3.09 -4.00 -15.10
CA ARG A 176 2.75 -2.71 -14.45
C ARG A 176 1.34 -2.23 -14.79
N ALA A 177 0.91 -2.38 -16.06
CA ALA A 177 -0.45 -2.01 -16.48
C ALA A 177 -1.56 -2.70 -15.69
N VAL A 178 -1.35 -3.96 -15.28
CA VAL A 178 -2.30 -4.71 -14.43
C VAL A 178 -2.40 -4.09 -13.04
N PHE A 179 -1.26 -3.69 -12.45
CA PHE A 179 -1.24 -2.99 -11.16
C PHE A 179 -1.96 -1.65 -11.24
N HIS A 180 -1.67 -0.83 -12.26
CA HIS A 180 -2.36 0.45 -12.47
C HIS A 180 -3.87 0.28 -12.62
N GLY A 181 -4.31 -0.77 -13.35
CA GLY A 181 -5.71 -1.11 -13.47
C GLY A 181 -6.34 -1.37 -12.09
N ALA A 182 -5.71 -2.20 -11.26
CA ALA A 182 -6.19 -2.52 -9.93
C ALA A 182 -6.19 -1.31 -8.98
N ILE A 183 -5.15 -0.46 -9.02
CA ILE A 183 -5.07 0.77 -8.23
C ILE A 183 -6.22 1.72 -8.60
N ARG A 184 -6.48 1.91 -9.90
CA ARG A 184 -7.62 2.72 -10.38
C ARG A 184 -8.96 2.14 -9.94
N ASP A 185 -9.14 0.82 -10.02
CA ASP A 185 -10.35 0.13 -9.56
C ASP A 185 -10.59 0.36 -8.05
N PHE A 186 -9.54 0.33 -7.23
CA PHE A 186 -9.64 0.65 -5.81
C PHE A 186 -10.11 2.10 -5.62
N ALA A 187 -9.43 3.06 -6.23
CA ALA A 187 -9.73 4.49 -6.09
C ALA A 187 -11.16 4.84 -6.57
N GLN A 188 -11.61 4.27 -7.70
CA GLN A 188 -12.97 4.46 -8.22
C GLN A 188 -14.05 3.93 -7.28
N ARG A 189 -13.75 2.92 -6.46
CA ARG A 189 -14.62 2.40 -5.40
C ARG A 189 -14.50 3.18 -4.09
N GLY A 190 -13.75 4.27 -4.08
CA GLY A 190 -13.52 5.10 -2.91
C GLY A 190 -12.49 4.54 -1.92
N VAL A 191 -11.77 3.48 -2.27
CA VAL A 191 -10.68 2.92 -1.47
C VAL A 191 -9.45 3.81 -1.59
N THR A 192 -8.89 4.24 -0.47
CA THR A 192 -7.64 5.01 -0.45
C THR A 192 -6.45 4.09 -0.69
N VAL A 193 -5.51 4.48 -1.57
CA VAL A 193 -4.31 3.69 -1.87
C VAL A 193 -3.06 4.49 -1.53
N LEU A 194 -2.21 3.96 -0.65
CA LEU A 194 -0.89 4.51 -0.33
C LEU A 194 0.18 3.65 -0.99
N ILE A 195 1.06 4.27 -1.77
CA ILE A 195 2.11 3.59 -2.53
C ILE A 195 3.47 4.13 -2.08
N ALA A 196 4.25 3.33 -1.34
CA ALA A 196 5.64 3.66 -1.10
C ALA A 196 6.47 3.21 -2.31
N THR A 197 7.24 4.11 -2.88
CA THR A 197 8.10 3.82 -4.02
C THR A 197 9.31 4.76 -4.07
N HIS A 198 10.35 4.33 -4.74
CA HIS A 198 11.49 5.16 -5.13
C HIS A 198 11.45 5.55 -6.62
N ASP A 199 10.48 5.02 -7.38
CA ASP A 199 10.25 5.34 -8.79
C ASP A 199 9.47 6.66 -8.89
N LEU A 200 10.18 7.74 -9.20
CA LEU A 200 9.63 9.09 -9.23
C LEU A 200 8.69 9.33 -10.42
N GLU A 201 8.95 8.69 -11.57
CA GLU A 201 8.08 8.79 -12.75
C GLU A 201 6.72 8.17 -12.47
N GLU A 202 6.72 7.01 -11.80
CA GLU A 202 5.50 6.30 -11.41
C GLU A 202 4.57 7.15 -10.54
N VAL A 203 5.16 7.93 -9.61
CA VAL A 203 4.39 8.78 -8.69
C VAL A 203 3.70 9.91 -9.46
N HIS A 204 4.42 10.59 -10.36
CA HIS A 204 3.87 11.69 -11.12
C HIS A 204 2.62 11.28 -11.91
N ASP A 205 2.65 10.10 -12.57
CA ASP A 205 1.61 9.66 -13.48
C ASP A 205 0.42 8.97 -12.78
N THR A 206 0.65 8.43 -11.58
CA THR A 206 -0.31 7.53 -10.94
C THR A 206 -1.00 8.16 -9.74
N THR A 207 -0.40 9.18 -9.10
CA THR A 207 -0.89 9.65 -7.80
C THR A 207 -1.54 11.03 -7.85
N GLY A 208 -2.66 11.18 -7.16
CA GLY A 208 -3.34 12.47 -6.98
C GLY A 208 -2.73 13.31 -5.84
N MET A 209 -2.09 12.64 -4.87
CA MET A 209 -1.38 13.28 -3.76
C MET A 209 0.00 12.66 -3.57
N VAL A 210 0.92 13.42 -2.99
CA VAL A 210 2.26 12.94 -2.66
C VAL A 210 2.69 13.40 -1.28
N MET A 211 3.39 12.52 -0.56
CA MET A 211 4.12 12.83 0.66
C MET A 211 5.61 12.59 0.44
N CYS A 212 6.39 13.64 0.58
CA CYS A 212 7.86 13.62 0.56
C CYS A 212 8.36 13.37 1.99
N LEU A 213 9.06 12.26 2.19
CA LEU A 213 9.44 11.77 3.52
C LEU A 213 10.96 11.57 3.64
N ASN A 214 11.54 12.11 4.70
CA ASN A 214 12.91 11.85 5.12
C ASN A 214 13.01 11.89 6.64
N ARG A 215 12.61 10.80 7.32
CA ARG A 215 12.37 10.66 8.78
C ARG A 215 11.36 11.67 9.34
N ARG A 216 11.10 12.74 8.63
CA ARG A 216 10.04 13.72 8.86
C ARG A 216 9.36 14.03 7.54
N MET A 217 8.19 14.56 7.61
CA MET A 217 7.48 15.04 6.43
C MET A 217 8.16 16.32 5.92
N ILE A 218 8.62 16.30 4.67
CA ILE A 218 9.23 17.44 3.99
C ILE A 218 8.16 18.28 3.29
N ALA A 219 7.26 17.57 2.56
CA ALA A 219 6.13 18.18 1.87
C ALA A 219 4.98 17.17 1.76
N PHE A 220 3.75 17.67 1.72
CA PHE A 220 2.54 16.87 1.56
C PHE A 220 1.45 17.69 0.88
N GLY A 221 0.76 17.11 -0.09
CA GLY A 221 -0.35 17.76 -0.79
C GLY A 221 -0.63 17.17 -2.18
N PRO A 222 -1.43 17.86 -3.01
CA PRO A 222 -1.68 17.44 -4.38
C PRO A 222 -0.38 17.29 -5.18
N THR A 223 -0.28 16.21 -5.97
CA THR A 223 0.94 15.90 -6.74
C THR A 223 1.33 17.07 -7.63
N THR A 224 0.38 17.72 -8.28
CA THR A 224 0.60 18.86 -9.19
C THR A 224 1.31 20.07 -8.57
N THR A 225 1.17 20.28 -7.28
CA THR A 225 1.75 21.42 -6.56
C THR A 225 2.88 21.05 -5.61
N THR A 226 2.93 19.78 -5.19
CA THR A 226 3.88 19.30 -4.18
C THR A 226 5.07 18.58 -4.80
N TYR A 227 4.88 17.91 -5.94
CA TYR A 227 5.94 17.25 -6.69
C TYR A 227 6.77 18.26 -7.47
N THR A 228 7.67 18.96 -6.77
CA THR A 228 8.51 20.02 -7.34
C THR A 228 10.00 19.68 -7.20
N PRO A 229 10.86 20.22 -8.10
CA PRO A 229 12.31 20.03 -7.98
C PRO A 229 12.87 20.50 -6.62
N ALA A 230 12.28 21.53 -6.00
CA ALA A 230 12.68 22.01 -4.68
C ALA A 230 12.39 20.99 -3.58
N ASN A 231 11.17 20.43 -3.54
CA ASN A 231 10.76 19.43 -2.57
C ASN A 231 11.53 18.11 -2.77
N LEU A 232 11.77 17.72 -4.03
CA LEU A 232 12.57 16.53 -4.34
C LEU A 232 14.01 16.69 -3.86
N ARG A 233 14.66 17.85 -4.12
CA ARG A 233 16.01 18.14 -3.60
C ARG A 233 16.05 18.13 -2.08
N ALA A 234 15.06 18.74 -1.41
CA ALA A 234 14.98 18.73 0.05
C ALA A 234 14.79 17.32 0.63
N THR A 235 14.07 16.43 -0.09
CA THR A 235 13.78 15.06 0.33
C THR A 235 14.98 14.15 0.16
N PHE A 236 15.64 14.20 -1.00
CA PHE A 236 16.70 13.25 -1.38
C PHE A 236 18.13 13.79 -1.18
N GLY A 237 18.29 15.06 -0.75
CA GLY A 237 19.59 15.62 -0.38
C GLY A 237 20.60 15.68 -1.54
N GLY A 238 20.24 16.19 -2.69
CA GLY A 238 21.17 16.37 -3.83
C GLY A 238 21.60 15.10 -4.56
N GLN A 239 21.15 13.93 -4.14
CA GLN A 239 21.41 12.64 -4.82
C GLN A 239 20.52 12.41 -6.05
N VAL A 240 19.53 13.26 -6.27
CA VAL A 240 18.68 13.21 -7.45
C VAL A 240 19.32 14.07 -8.51
N ALA A 241 19.83 13.46 -9.58
CA ALA A 241 19.95 14.15 -10.85
C ALA A 241 18.53 14.62 -11.21
N VAL A 242 18.26 15.89 -10.97
CA VAL A 242 16.97 16.51 -11.27
C VAL A 242 16.73 16.26 -12.74
N PHE A 243 15.65 15.58 -13.09
CA PHE A 243 15.15 15.54 -14.45
C PHE A 243 14.88 16.99 -14.89
N GLU A 244 15.88 17.64 -15.47
CA GLU A 244 15.75 18.90 -16.20
C GLU A 244 15.06 18.55 -17.52
N GLY A 245 13.74 18.38 -17.51
CA GLY A 245 13.03 18.03 -18.72
C GLY A 245 11.54 17.76 -18.61
N ALA A 246 10.95 17.90 -17.43
CA ALA A 246 9.51 17.72 -17.26
C ALA A 246 8.90 19.01 -16.65
N VAL A 247 8.78 20.04 -17.46
CA VAL A 247 7.82 21.14 -17.30
C VAL A 247 7.10 21.31 -18.64
#